data_942edfdc3ff1d5ac92a43344fb465544
#
_entry.id   942edfdc3ff1d5ac92a43344fb465544
#
_cell.length_a   1.000
_cell.length_b   1.000
_cell.length_c   1.000
_cell.angle_alpha   90.00
_cell.angle_beta   90.00
_cell.angle_gamma   90.00
#
_symmetry.space_group_name_H-M   'P 1'
#
loop_
_entity.id
_entity.type
_entity.pdbx_description
1 polymer ?
#
loop_
_entity_poly.entity_id
_entity_poly.type
_entity_poly.pdbx_seq_one_letter_code
_entity_poly.pdbx_strand_id
1 'polypeptide(L)'
;MATITTSTTLTAPELRERWLPHKERLNASGSGHPTAVRFHRACSWLEEAERFQTEDQTDHALIFRWTAFNALYGQWDLDRHEPLSDRQSWQVFLTRMLELDTTGHIVSLLNEHRGLVLAILGNPYLNDYFWQDPCCEKAGKTRQGGRHKAEAWYAHKEWTRILGVVVDRIYLLRCQLVHGAATLRSGLNREAVRHCATMAGLLVPTFLRVWIDHGADEDWGIMCYPPVTRQPVKSAGVAAWRKSESARRDESVDP
;
A
#
# COMPACT_ATOMS: atom_id res chain seq x y z
N MET A 1 -9.34 28.13 -23.13
CA MET A 1 -8.77 28.12 -21.77
C MET A 1 -9.42 26.94 -21.05
N ALA A 2 -8.70 25.84 -20.89
CA ALA A 2 -9.18 24.70 -20.12
C ALA A 2 -8.96 25.04 -18.63
N THR A 3 -10.04 25.07 -17.87
CA THR A 3 -10.03 25.27 -16.43
C THR A 3 -9.34 24.05 -15.82
N ILE A 4 -8.12 24.21 -15.32
CA ILE A 4 -7.43 23.18 -14.54
C ILE A 4 -8.20 23.07 -13.23
N THR A 5 -9.12 22.10 -13.18
CA THR A 5 -9.76 21.72 -11.92
C THR A 5 -8.69 20.95 -11.13
N THR A 6 -8.06 21.62 -10.17
CA THR A 6 -7.20 20.96 -9.18
C THR A 6 -8.05 19.84 -8.54
N SER A 7 -7.70 18.60 -8.82
CA SER A 7 -8.40 17.45 -8.25
C SER A 7 -8.15 17.44 -6.74
N THR A 8 -9.13 17.91 -5.98
CA THR A 8 -9.07 17.87 -4.52
C THR A 8 -9.04 16.42 -4.07
N THR A 9 -7.98 16.04 -3.38
CA THR A 9 -7.84 14.68 -2.82
C THR A 9 -8.95 14.45 -1.78
N LEU A 10 -9.70 13.36 -1.95
CA LEU A 10 -10.78 13.01 -1.01
C LEU A 10 -10.22 12.57 0.33
N THR A 11 -10.85 13.02 1.41
CA THR A 11 -10.55 12.60 2.78
C THR A 11 -11.18 11.24 3.11
N ALA A 12 -10.69 10.58 4.17
CA ALA A 12 -11.23 9.29 4.61
C ALA A 12 -12.75 9.34 4.95
N PRO A 13 -13.29 10.39 5.59
CA PRO A 13 -14.74 10.54 5.76
C PRO A 13 -15.51 10.63 4.44
N GLU A 14 -15.04 11.46 3.48
CA GLU A 14 -15.69 11.59 2.16
C GLU A 14 -15.66 10.29 1.35
N LEU A 15 -14.57 9.53 1.46
CA LEU A 15 -14.46 8.21 0.84
C LEU A 15 -15.43 7.20 1.46
N ARG A 16 -15.60 7.22 2.79
CA ARG A 16 -16.59 6.37 3.49
C ARG A 16 -18.02 6.69 3.10
N GLU A 17 -18.35 7.97 2.97
CA GLU A 17 -19.66 8.40 2.52
C GLU A 17 -19.98 7.87 1.11
N ARG A 18 -19.05 8.03 0.18
CA ARG A 18 -19.20 7.50 -1.18
C ARG A 18 -19.25 5.97 -1.25
N TRP A 19 -18.59 5.28 -0.30
CA TRP A 19 -18.59 3.81 -0.21
C TRP A 19 -19.88 3.24 0.36
N LEU A 20 -20.72 4.03 1.03
CA LEU A 20 -21.88 3.55 1.77
C LEU A 20 -22.83 2.66 0.96
N PRO A 21 -23.21 3.00 -0.29
CA PRO A 21 -24.08 2.14 -1.11
C PRO A 21 -23.48 0.75 -1.38
N HIS A 22 -22.18 0.68 -1.66
CA HIS A 22 -21.49 -0.60 -1.87
C HIS A 22 -21.42 -1.43 -0.60
N LYS A 23 -21.13 -0.79 0.54
CA LYS A 23 -21.09 -1.45 1.84
C LYS A 23 -22.45 -2.09 2.18
N GLU A 24 -23.56 -1.38 1.97
CA GLU A 24 -24.91 -1.89 2.22
C GLU A 24 -25.23 -3.08 1.32
N ARG A 25 -24.94 -2.97 0.04
CA ARG A 25 -25.13 -4.04 -0.95
C ARG A 25 -24.32 -5.30 -0.62
N LEU A 26 -23.02 -5.13 -0.34
CA LEU A 26 -22.13 -6.26 -0.02
C LEU A 26 -22.47 -6.94 1.30
N ASN A 27 -23.00 -6.19 2.29
CA ASN A 27 -23.41 -6.75 3.57
C ASN A 27 -24.81 -7.40 3.52
N ALA A 28 -25.61 -7.16 2.49
CA ALA A 28 -26.90 -7.82 2.30
C ALA A 28 -26.77 -9.35 2.15
N SER A 29 -25.63 -9.84 1.66
CA SER A 29 -25.31 -11.27 1.55
C SER A 29 -24.61 -11.86 2.79
N GLY A 30 -24.42 -11.06 3.85
CA GLY A 30 -23.75 -11.47 5.10
C GLY A 30 -22.72 -10.44 5.56
N SER A 31 -22.50 -10.34 6.87
CA SER A 31 -21.51 -9.43 7.43
C SER A 31 -20.08 -9.90 7.14
N GLY A 32 -19.18 -8.98 6.79
CA GLY A 32 -17.76 -9.26 6.69
C GLY A 32 -17.26 -9.60 5.28
N HIS A 33 -17.93 -9.10 4.23
CA HIS A 33 -17.45 -9.26 2.86
C HIS A 33 -15.99 -8.75 2.73
N PRO A 34 -15.05 -9.54 2.17
CA PRO A 34 -13.62 -9.20 2.15
C PRO A 34 -13.32 -7.82 1.56
N THR A 35 -13.97 -7.45 0.46
CA THR A 35 -13.81 -6.13 -0.18
C THR A 35 -14.22 -5.00 0.75
N ALA A 36 -15.34 -5.15 1.48
CA ALA A 36 -15.81 -4.15 2.44
C ALA A 36 -14.88 -4.03 3.67
N VAL A 37 -14.34 -5.15 4.14
CA VAL A 37 -13.37 -5.17 5.25
C VAL A 37 -12.07 -4.49 4.86
N ARG A 38 -11.52 -4.78 3.66
CA ARG A 38 -10.31 -4.12 3.15
C ARG A 38 -10.50 -2.61 3.08
N PHE A 39 -11.59 -2.17 2.47
CA PHE A 39 -11.93 -0.74 2.36
C PHE A 39 -12.04 -0.07 3.74
N HIS A 40 -12.75 -0.70 4.68
CA HIS A 40 -12.89 -0.18 6.04
C HIS A 40 -11.55 -0.04 6.75
N ARG A 41 -10.69 -1.06 6.68
CA ARG A 41 -9.32 -1.04 7.26
C ARG A 41 -8.49 0.08 6.65
N ALA A 42 -8.47 0.19 5.31
CA ALA A 42 -7.72 1.22 4.62
C ALA A 42 -8.17 2.63 5.03
N CYS A 43 -9.49 2.90 5.08
CA CYS A 43 -10.00 4.19 5.52
C CYS A 43 -9.70 4.48 6.99
N SER A 44 -9.65 3.48 7.88
CA SER A 44 -9.33 3.72 9.29
C SER A 44 -7.89 4.19 9.49
N TRP A 45 -6.95 3.59 8.76
CA TRP A 45 -5.53 4.00 8.79
C TRP A 45 -5.28 5.32 8.06
N LEU A 46 -6.03 5.57 6.97
CA LEU A 46 -5.93 6.83 6.24
C LEU A 46 -6.42 8.01 7.10
N GLU A 47 -7.55 7.85 7.80
CA GLU A 47 -8.09 8.87 8.71
C GLU A 47 -7.10 9.23 9.82
N GLU A 48 -6.41 8.23 10.37
CA GLU A 48 -5.37 8.49 11.36
C GLU A 48 -4.17 9.21 10.73
N ALA A 49 -3.76 8.81 9.50
CA ALA A 49 -2.69 9.48 8.77
C ALA A 49 -2.98 10.96 8.48
N GLU A 50 -4.27 11.31 8.27
CA GLU A 50 -4.72 12.69 8.00
C GLU A 50 -4.57 13.61 9.22
N ARG A 51 -4.46 13.05 10.44
CA ARG A 51 -4.21 13.82 11.67
C ARG A 51 -2.76 14.29 11.78
N PHE A 52 -1.84 13.65 11.08
CA PHE A 52 -0.41 13.99 11.06
C PHE A 52 -0.11 14.97 9.92
N GLN A 53 -0.40 16.25 10.14
CA GLN A 53 -0.30 17.29 9.10
C GLN A 53 0.96 18.15 9.23
N THR A 54 1.69 18.06 10.33
CA THR A 54 2.92 18.84 10.55
C THR A 54 4.13 18.13 9.95
N GLU A 55 5.17 18.91 9.61
CA GLU A 55 6.42 18.36 9.06
C GLU A 55 7.11 17.39 10.02
N ASP A 56 7.03 17.64 11.32
CA ASP A 56 7.58 16.77 12.36
C ASP A 56 6.87 15.42 12.48
N GLN A 57 5.69 15.27 11.88
CA GLN A 57 4.86 14.07 11.95
C GLN A 57 4.87 13.27 10.65
N THR A 58 5.66 13.68 9.66
CA THR A 58 5.67 13.11 8.31
C THR A 58 6.06 11.62 8.30
N ASP A 59 6.96 11.19 9.21
CA ASP A 59 7.34 9.78 9.35
C ASP A 59 6.13 8.91 9.77
N HIS A 60 5.32 9.39 10.72
CA HIS A 60 4.11 8.71 11.17
C HIS A 60 3.06 8.66 10.05
N ALA A 61 2.83 9.79 9.38
CA ALA A 61 1.90 9.87 8.26
C ALA A 61 2.25 8.88 7.15
N LEU A 62 3.54 8.73 6.83
CA LEU A 62 4.00 7.75 5.84
C LEU A 62 3.69 6.31 6.27
N ILE A 63 3.98 5.95 7.52
CA ILE A 63 3.73 4.60 8.04
C ILE A 63 2.23 4.27 8.00
N PHE A 64 1.37 5.19 8.44
CA PHE A 64 -0.08 4.95 8.45
C PHE A 64 -0.66 4.91 7.03
N ARG A 65 -0.19 5.75 6.10
CA ARG A 65 -0.57 5.69 4.68
C ARG A 65 -0.14 4.38 4.04
N TRP A 66 1.06 3.90 4.36
CA TRP A 66 1.50 2.58 3.90
C TRP A 66 0.63 1.45 4.48
N THR A 67 0.26 1.53 5.76
CA THR A 67 -0.63 0.55 6.40
C THR A 67 -2.02 0.56 5.76
N ALA A 68 -2.54 1.75 5.42
CA ALA A 68 -3.79 1.89 4.67
C ALA A 68 -3.69 1.22 3.28
N PHE A 69 -2.59 1.43 2.57
CA PHE A 69 -2.31 0.79 1.29
C PHE A 69 -2.21 -0.74 1.43
N ASN A 70 -1.46 -1.23 2.42
CA ASN A 70 -1.31 -2.66 2.69
C ASN A 70 -2.66 -3.35 2.97
N ALA A 71 -3.59 -2.68 3.61
CA ALA A 71 -4.93 -3.20 3.84
C ALA A 71 -5.70 -3.51 2.54
N LEU A 72 -5.37 -2.85 1.43
CA LEU A 72 -6.01 -3.07 0.13
C LEU A 72 -5.43 -4.29 -0.59
N TYR A 73 -4.11 -4.44 -0.65
CA TYR A 73 -3.46 -5.46 -1.46
C TYR A 73 -3.07 -6.74 -0.72
N GLY A 74 -3.00 -6.73 0.61
CA GLY A 74 -2.50 -7.86 1.38
C GLY A 74 -3.29 -9.15 1.10
N GLN A 75 -2.61 -10.21 0.67
CA GLN A 75 -3.20 -11.50 0.34
C GLN A 75 -2.53 -12.63 1.12
N TRP A 76 -3.30 -13.70 1.35
CA TRP A 76 -2.89 -14.91 2.02
C TRP A 76 -2.56 -16.02 1.02
N ASP A 77 -1.43 -16.67 1.21
CA ASP A 77 -1.05 -17.88 0.46
C ASP A 77 -1.62 -19.11 1.17
N LEU A 78 -2.54 -19.81 0.52
CA LEU A 78 -3.17 -21.01 1.07
C LEU A 78 -2.21 -22.20 1.15
N ASP A 79 -1.27 -22.29 0.22
CA ASP A 79 -0.35 -23.43 0.14
C ASP A 79 0.73 -23.33 1.20
N ARG A 80 1.23 -22.13 1.42
CA ARG A 80 2.29 -21.85 2.41
C ARG A 80 1.77 -21.49 3.80
N HIS A 81 0.47 -21.24 3.93
CA HIS A 81 -0.16 -20.77 5.18
C HIS A 81 0.47 -19.50 5.76
N GLU A 82 0.86 -18.57 4.89
CA GLU A 82 1.49 -17.29 5.27
C GLU A 82 1.00 -16.15 4.36
N PRO A 83 1.21 -14.87 4.74
CA PRO A 83 0.97 -13.77 3.83
C PRO A 83 1.87 -13.85 2.59
N LEU A 84 1.32 -13.56 1.41
CA LEU A 84 2.13 -13.38 0.20
C LEU A 84 3.14 -12.25 0.39
N SER A 85 4.27 -12.32 -0.32
CA SER A 85 5.28 -11.26 -0.26
C SER A 85 4.68 -9.91 -0.65
N ASP A 86 5.00 -8.87 0.12
CA ASP A 86 4.50 -7.50 -0.11
C ASP A 86 4.70 -7.06 -1.57
N ARG A 87 5.93 -7.22 -2.09
CA ARG A 87 6.28 -6.74 -3.44
C ARG A 87 5.45 -7.41 -4.54
N GLN A 88 5.26 -8.71 -4.47
CA GLN A 88 4.45 -9.45 -5.43
C GLN A 88 2.98 -9.03 -5.34
N SER A 89 2.45 -8.92 -4.13
CA SER A 89 1.04 -8.59 -3.90
C SER A 89 0.70 -7.17 -4.40
N TRP A 90 1.51 -6.16 -4.07
CA TRP A 90 1.19 -4.81 -4.52
C TRP A 90 1.46 -4.60 -6.03
N GLN A 91 2.38 -5.32 -6.65
CA GLN A 91 2.58 -5.26 -8.11
C GLN A 91 1.33 -5.73 -8.87
N VAL A 92 0.76 -6.86 -8.47
CA VAL A 92 -0.49 -7.38 -9.04
C VAL A 92 -1.63 -6.37 -8.79
N PHE A 93 -1.74 -5.87 -7.57
CA PHE A 93 -2.75 -4.87 -7.20
C PHE A 93 -2.65 -3.60 -8.06
N LEU A 94 -1.47 -3.03 -8.23
CA LEU A 94 -1.28 -1.80 -9.01
C LEU A 94 -1.63 -1.99 -10.50
N THR A 95 -1.29 -3.13 -11.08
CA THR A 95 -1.67 -3.48 -12.46
C THR A 95 -3.19 -3.50 -12.57
N ARG A 96 -3.86 -4.20 -11.64
CA ARG A 96 -5.34 -4.28 -11.64
C ARG A 96 -5.99 -2.92 -11.42
N MET A 97 -5.44 -2.08 -10.53
CA MET A 97 -5.95 -0.73 -10.32
C MET A 97 -5.87 0.15 -11.57
N LEU A 98 -4.78 0.05 -12.34
CA LEU A 98 -4.65 0.77 -13.61
C LEU A 98 -5.62 0.26 -14.68
N GLU A 99 -5.90 -1.04 -14.74
CA GLU A 99 -6.89 -1.62 -15.65
C GLU A 99 -8.31 -1.16 -15.31
N LEU A 100 -8.65 -1.07 -14.04
CA LEU A 100 -9.95 -0.63 -13.54
C LEU A 100 -10.16 0.88 -13.68
N ASP A 101 -9.08 1.67 -13.68
CA ASP A 101 -9.14 3.13 -13.71
C ASP A 101 -9.52 3.67 -15.11
N THR A 102 -10.72 3.35 -15.56
CA THR A 102 -11.25 3.80 -16.87
C THR A 102 -11.41 5.32 -16.94
N THR A 103 -11.54 5.98 -15.80
CA THR A 103 -11.63 7.45 -15.68
C THR A 103 -10.26 8.14 -15.67
N GLY A 104 -9.17 7.39 -15.53
CA GLY A 104 -7.80 7.90 -15.60
C GLY A 104 -7.35 8.71 -14.38
N HIS A 105 -7.91 8.46 -13.20
CA HIS A 105 -7.54 9.19 -11.97
C HIS A 105 -6.08 9.00 -11.59
N ILE A 106 -5.55 7.77 -11.71
CA ILE A 106 -4.15 7.45 -11.39
C ILE A 106 -3.23 8.13 -12.41
N VAL A 107 -3.56 8.05 -13.69
CA VAL A 107 -2.76 8.67 -14.76
C VAL A 107 -2.75 10.18 -14.62
N SER A 108 -3.90 10.80 -14.33
CA SER A 108 -4.01 12.24 -14.09
C SER A 108 -3.15 12.67 -12.91
N LEU A 109 -3.24 11.94 -11.78
CA LEU A 109 -2.42 12.19 -10.58
C LEU A 109 -0.92 12.14 -10.89
N LEU A 110 -0.46 11.11 -11.60
CA LEU A 110 0.95 10.98 -11.97
C LEU A 110 1.43 12.12 -12.86
N ASN A 111 0.57 12.62 -13.77
CA ASN A 111 0.88 13.76 -14.62
C ASN A 111 0.89 15.09 -13.84
N GLU A 112 -0.13 15.34 -13.03
CA GLU A 112 -0.23 16.56 -12.21
C GLU A 112 0.95 16.68 -11.24
N HIS A 113 1.38 15.54 -10.67
CA HIS A 113 2.49 15.49 -9.71
C HIS A 113 3.81 14.97 -10.32
N ARG A 114 4.01 15.15 -11.64
CA ARG A 114 5.21 14.70 -12.34
C ARG A 114 6.50 15.17 -11.66
N GLY A 115 6.55 16.40 -11.18
CA GLY A 115 7.71 16.94 -10.47
C GLY A 115 8.07 16.13 -9.21
N LEU A 116 7.06 15.72 -8.44
CA LEU A 116 7.21 14.88 -7.26
C LEU A 116 7.68 13.46 -7.63
N VAL A 117 7.12 12.87 -8.68
CA VAL A 117 7.56 11.58 -9.22
C VAL A 117 9.04 11.63 -9.59
N LEU A 118 9.47 12.66 -10.35
CA LEU A 118 10.87 12.83 -10.74
C LEU A 118 11.79 13.03 -9.53
N ALA A 119 11.34 13.73 -8.50
CA ALA A 119 12.08 13.91 -7.25
C ALA A 119 12.25 12.58 -6.49
N ILE A 120 11.20 11.76 -6.40
CA ILE A 120 11.26 10.44 -5.77
C ILE A 120 12.21 9.51 -6.54
N LEU A 121 12.06 9.41 -7.86
CA LEU A 121 12.85 8.50 -8.67
C LEU A 121 14.33 8.91 -8.76
N GLY A 122 14.61 10.20 -8.65
CA GLY A 122 15.98 10.74 -8.61
C GLY A 122 16.61 10.76 -7.22
N ASN A 123 15.89 10.41 -6.16
CA ASN A 123 16.43 10.47 -4.80
C ASN A 123 17.36 9.27 -4.53
N PRO A 124 18.66 9.49 -4.20
CA PRO A 124 19.60 8.40 -3.97
C PRO A 124 19.23 7.53 -2.76
N TYR A 125 18.70 8.12 -1.69
CA TYR A 125 18.30 7.38 -0.47
C TYR A 125 17.14 6.40 -0.68
N LEU A 126 16.43 6.53 -1.79
CA LEU A 126 15.35 5.65 -2.22
C LEU A 126 15.80 4.62 -3.27
N ASN A 127 17.10 4.32 -3.35
CA ASN A 127 17.65 3.44 -4.37
C ASN A 127 18.64 2.42 -3.76
N ASP A 128 18.33 1.12 -3.88
CA ASP A 128 19.19 0.04 -3.40
C ASP A 128 20.62 0.11 -3.97
N TYR A 129 20.76 0.51 -5.25
CA TYR A 129 22.05 0.68 -5.89
C TYR A 129 22.94 1.69 -5.17
N PHE A 130 22.38 2.77 -4.62
CA PHE A 130 23.14 3.75 -3.83
C PHE A 130 23.68 3.12 -2.55
N TRP A 131 22.86 2.32 -1.85
CA TRP A 131 23.23 1.73 -0.57
C TRP A 131 24.25 0.59 -0.63
N GLN A 132 24.53 0.05 -1.84
CA GLN A 132 25.60 -0.93 -2.02
C GLN A 132 27.00 -0.34 -1.76
N ASP A 133 27.17 0.95 -2.03
CA ASP A 133 28.42 1.69 -1.83
C ASP A 133 28.11 3.20 -1.82
N PRO A 134 27.62 3.75 -0.70
CA PRO A 134 27.12 5.12 -0.63
C PRO A 134 28.26 6.13 -0.70
N CYS A 135 28.33 6.90 -1.81
CA CYS A 135 29.25 8.01 -2.00
C CYS A 135 28.63 9.13 -2.86
N CYS A 136 29.23 10.31 -2.84
CA CYS A 136 28.72 11.49 -3.57
C CYS A 136 28.62 11.28 -5.08
N GLU A 137 29.58 10.59 -5.67
CA GLU A 137 29.58 10.28 -7.11
C GLU A 137 28.41 9.37 -7.48
N LYS A 138 28.20 8.32 -6.70
CA LYS A 138 27.11 7.38 -6.89
C LYS A 138 25.74 8.04 -6.66
N ALA A 139 25.63 8.95 -5.71
CA ALA A 139 24.43 9.75 -5.50
C ALA A 139 24.09 10.60 -6.74
N GLY A 140 25.09 11.25 -7.33
CA GLY A 140 24.92 12.03 -8.57
C GLY A 140 24.46 11.16 -9.74
N LYS A 141 25.11 10.01 -9.97
CA LYS A 141 24.73 9.04 -11.02
C LYS A 141 23.31 8.50 -10.82
N THR A 142 22.95 8.17 -9.58
CA THR A 142 21.60 7.69 -9.23
C THR A 142 20.54 8.74 -9.52
N ARG A 143 20.79 9.99 -9.14
CA ARG A 143 19.88 11.11 -9.38
C ARG A 143 19.63 11.34 -10.86
N GLN A 144 20.71 11.47 -11.64
CA GLN A 144 20.63 11.71 -13.08
C GLN A 144 19.97 10.54 -13.81
N GLY A 145 20.39 9.30 -13.53
CA GLY A 145 19.84 8.10 -14.16
C GLY A 145 18.37 7.86 -13.82
N GLY A 146 17.96 8.13 -12.58
CA GLY A 146 16.56 8.02 -12.14
C GLY A 146 15.64 9.01 -12.87
N ARG A 147 16.06 10.27 -12.98
CA ARG A 147 15.31 11.30 -13.73
C ARG A 147 15.21 10.97 -15.21
N HIS A 148 16.32 10.64 -15.85
CA HIS A 148 16.36 10.32 -17.28
C HIS A 148 15.43 9.13 -17.63
N LYS A 149 15.47 8.06 -16.83
CA LYS A 149 14.56 6.91 -17.00
C LYS A 149 13.10 7.34 -16.84
N ALA A 150 12.79 8.13 -15.82
CA ALA A 150 11.42 8.59 -15.58
C ALA A 150 10.91 9.47 -16.75
N GLU A 151 11.73 10.37 -17.27
CA GLU A 151 11.39 11.21 -18.43
C GLU A 151 11.07 10.36 -19.67
N ALA A 152 11.86 9.30 -19.94
CA ALA A 152 11.61 8.36 -21.02
C ALA A 152 10.27 7.62 -20.81
N TRP A 153 9.98 7.14 -19.59
CA TRP A 153 8.72 6.46 -19.30
C TRP A 153 7.50 7.37 -19.46
N TYR A 154 7.61 8.64 -19.08
CA TYR A 154 6.55 9.64 -19.35
C TYR A 154 6.35 9.86 -20.85
N ALA A 155 7.43 9.97 -21.63
CA ALA A 155 7.34 10.13 -23.08
C ALA A 155 6.63 8.95 -23.77
N HIS A 156 6.86 7.72 -23.28
CA HIS A 156 6.25 6.49 -23.79
C HIS A 156 4.97 6.09 -23.05
N LYS A 157 4.48 6.90 -22.09
CA LYS A 157 3.26 6.63 -21.30
C LYS A 157 3.29 5.28 -20.57
N GLU A 158 4.45 4.87 -20.07
CA GLU A 158 4.64 3.61 -19.34
C GLU A 158 4.10 3.70 -17.90
N TRP A 159 2.79 3.92 -17.74
CA TRP A 159 2.15 4.24 -16.46
C TRP A 159 2.32 3.16 -15.40
N THR A 160 2.18 1.90 -15.78
CA THR A 160 2.40 0.75 -14.88
C THR A 160 3.81 0.76 -14.31
N ARG A 161 4.81 1.09 -15.15
CA ARG A 161 6.20 1.16 -14.74
C ARG A 161 6.45 2.35 -13.79
N ILE A 162 5.94 3.53 -14.16
CA ILE A 162 6.06 4.73 -13.31
C ILE A 162 5.46 4.47 -11.94
N LEU A 163 4.21 4.01 -11.87
CA LEU A 163 3.49 3.73 -10.64
C LEU A 163 4.22 2.66 -9.81
N GLY A 164 4.62 1.55 -10.44
CA GLY A 164 5.32 0.46 -9.78
C GLY A 164 6.63 0.91 -9.14
N VAL A 165 7.44 1.71 -9.85
CA VAL A 165 8.72 2.21 -9.31
C VAL A 165 8.48 3.25 -8.21
N VAL A 166 7.48 4.12 -8.33
CA VAL A 166 7.13 5.07 -7.25
C VAL A 166 6.76 4.32 -5.97
N VAL A 167 5.91 3.31 -6.06
CA VAL A 167 5.51 2.50 -4.89
C VAL A 167 6.69 1.72 -4.33
N ASP A 168 7.57 1.19 -5.18
CA ASP A 168 8.80 0.51 -4.76
C ASP A 168 9.73 1.46 -3.95
N ARG A 169 9.84 2.73 -4.34
CA ARG A 169 10.61 3.74 -3.60
C ARG A 169 9.99 4.07 -2.24
N ILE A 170 8.67 4.17 -2.19
CA ILE A 170 7.95 4.38 -0.92
C ILE A 170 8.14 3.15 0.00
N TYR A 171 8.06 1.94 -0.56
CA TYR A 171 8.30 0.70 0.17
C TYR A 171 9.71 0.64 0.77
N LEU A 172 10.74 0.99 -0.01
CA LEU A 172 12.12 0.99 0.47
C LEU A 172 12.29 1.95 1.66
N LEU A 173 11.72 3.15 1.59
CA LEU A 173 11.78 4.09 2.69
C LEU A 173 11.00 3.60 3.92
N ARG A 174 9.81 3.04 3.72
CA ARG A 174 9.04 2.41 4.81
C ARG A 174 9.85 1.32 5.49
N CYS A 175 10.57 0.49 4.73
CA CYS A 175 11.44 -0.52 5.31
C CYS A 175 12.56 0.10 6.17
N GLN A 176 13.19 1.19 5.71
CA GLN A 176 14.20 1.91 6.50
C GLN A 176 13.63 2.42 7.83
N LEU A 177 12.42 2.97 7.83
CA LEU A 177 11.77 3.48 9.03
C LEU A 177 11.35 2.36 10.00
N VAL A 178 10.68 1.32 9.50
CA VAL A 178 10.11 0.24 10.32
C VAL A 178 11.20 -0.66 10.91
N HIS A 179 12.28 -0.89 10.18
CA HIS A 179 13.42 -1.69 10.66
C HIS A 179 14.47 -0.88 11.43
N GLY A 180 14.18 0.40 11.74
CA GLY A 180 15.08 1.23 12.53
C GLY A 180 16.37 1.66 11.82
N ALA A 181 16.44 1.50 10.49
CA ALA A 181 17.59 1.93 9.70
C ALA A 181 17.63 3.45 9.48
N ALA A 182 16.55 4.16 9.76
CA ALA A 182 16.48 5.62 9.75
C ALA A 182 16.06 6.13 11.13
N THR A 183 16.76 7.16 11.61
CA THR A 183 16.40 7.83 12.86
C THR A 183 15.14 8.68 12.67
N LEU A 184 14.20 8.58 13.59
CA LEU A 184 12.98 9.40 13.58
C LEU A 184 13.35 10.89 13.51
N ARG A 185 12.71 11.62 12.59
CA ARG A 185 12.94 13.04 12.32
C ARG A 185 14.38 13.39 11.90
N SER A 186 15.13 12.41 11.39
CA SER A 186 16.49 12.64 10.89
C SER A 186 16.52 13.66 9.75
N GLY A 187 17.48 14.57 9.77
CA GLY A 187 17.71 15.52 8.68
C GLY A 187 18.24 14.88 7.40
N LEU A 188 18.92 13.73 7.49
CA LEU A 188 19.63 13.11 6.39
C LEU A 188 18.72 12.74 5.19
N ASN A 189 17.57 12.16 5.46
CA ASN A 189 16.62 11.73 4.42
C ASN A 189 15.27 12.47 4.50
N ARG A 190 15.22 13.63 5.14
CA ARG A 190 13.97 14.37 5.41
C ARG A 190 13.17 14.68 4.15
N GLU A 191 13.86 15.07 3.09
CA GLU A 191 13.24 15.34 1.78
C GLU A 191 12.62 14.07 1.18
N ALA A 192 13.32 12.93 1.26
CA ALA A 192 12.78 11.64 0.82
C ALA A 192 11.51 11.27 1.58
N VAL A 193 11.51 11.44 2.91
CA VAL A 193 10.33 11.17 3.77
C VAL A 193 9.16 12.07 3.38
N ARG A 194 9.38 13.39 3.20
CA ARG A 194 8.33 14.31 2.76
C ARG A 194 7.74 13.91 1.41
N HIS A 195 8.58 13.68 0.41
CA HIS A 195 8.15 13.30 -0.93
C HIS A 195 7.34 12.00 -0.93
N CYS A 196 7.83 10.97 -0.25
CA CYS A 196 7.14 9.68 -0.16
C CYS A 196 5.82 9.79 0.63
N ALA A 197 5.80 10.54 1.74
CA ALA A 197 4.58 10.76 2.50
C ALA A 197 3.54 11.53 1.69
N THR A 198 3.94 12.60 0.99
CA THR A 198 3.05 13.36 0.10
C THR A 198 2.49 12.45 -0.99
N MET A 199 3.34 11.71 -1.70
CA MET A 199 2.90 10.83 -2.78
C MET A 199 1.97 9.71 -2.26
N ALA A 200 2.26 9.10 -1.13
CA ALA A 200 1.38 8.11 -0.51
C ALA A 200 0.02 8.72 -0.11
N GLY A 201 0.03 9.97 0.37
CA GLY A 201 -1.18 10.74 0.70
C GLY A 201 -2.04 11.10 -0.52
N LEU A 202 -1.48 11.09 -1.72
CA LEU A 202 -2.20 11.27 -2.97
C LEU A 202 -2.66 9.92 -3.54
N LEU A 203 -1.80 8.91 -3.54
CA LEU A 203 -2.07 7.61 -4.14
C LEU A 203 -3.16 6.83 -3.40
N VAL A 204 -3.11 6.78 -2.05
CA VAL A 204 -4.06 5.95 -1.27
C VAL A 204 -5.51 6.41 -1.46
N PRO A 205 -5.85 7.70 -1.33
CA PRO A 205 -7.20 8.18 -1.65
C PRO A 205 -7.61 7.92 -3.10
N THR A 206 -6.67 8.04 -4.06
CA THR A 206 -6.93 7.77 -5.47
C THR A 206 -7.25 6.29 -5.70
N PHE A 207 -6.51 5.37 -5.07
CA PHE A 207 -6.84 3.94 -5.13
C PHE A 207 -8.21 3.64 -4.51
N LEU A 208 -8.52 4.24 -3.37
CA LEU A 208 -9.84 4.10 -2.75
C LEU A 208 -10.97 4.67 -3.63
N ARG A 209 -10.72 5.73 -4.39
CA ARG A 209 -11.66 6.26 -5.36
C ARG A 209 -11.90 5.28 -6.51
N VAL A 210 -10.84 4.76 -7.14
CA VAL A 210 -10.97 3.74 -8.18
C VAL A 210 -11.66 2.48 -7.63
N TRP A 211 -11.37 2.10 -6.39
CA TRP A 211 -12.04 1.01 -5.70
C TRP A 211 -13.54 1.21 -5.56
N ILE A 212 -13.98 2.43 -5.21
CA ILE A 212 -15.41 2.80 -5.14
C ILE A 212 -16.03 2.73 -6.54
N ASP A 213 -15.37 3.33 -7.52
CA ASP A 213 -15.94 3.49 -8.86
C ASP A 213 -16.02 2.15 -9.62
N HIS A 214 -15.05 1.25 -9.44
CA HIS A 214 -14.90 0.05 -10.28
C HIS A 214 -14.46 -1.23 -9.54
N GLY A 215 -13.98 -1.13 -8.30
CA GLY A 215 -13.36 -2.24 -7.58
C GLY A 215 -14.26 -2.97 -6.58
N ALA A 216 -15.51 -2.53 -6.41
CA ALA A 216 -16.41 -3.06 -5.37
C ALA A 216 -16.77 -4.55 -5.59
N ASP A 217 -16.85 -5.00 -6.83
CA ASP A 217 -17.24 -6.35 -7.23
C ASP A 217 -16.05 -7.22 -7.71
N GLU A 218 -14.84 -6.69 -7.58
CA GLU A 218 -13.62 -7.40 -7.97
C GLU A 218 -13.21 -8.46 -6.95
N ASP A 219 -12.62 -9.54 -7.45
CA ASP A 219 -11.93 -10.53 -6.63
C ASP A 219 -10.52 -10.05 -6.30
N TRP A 220 -10.35 -9.57 -5.07
CA TRP A 220 -9.06 -9.10 -4.55
C TRP A 220 -8.24 -10.21 -3.88
N GLY A 221 -8.61 -11.47 -4.08
CA GLY A 221 -7.96 -12.63 -3.49
C GLY A 221 -8.24 -12.80 -1.99
N ILE A 222 -7.64 -13.84 -1.41
CA ILE A 222 -7.88 -14.19 -0.01
C ILE A 222 -7.27 -13.15 0.90
N MET A 223 -8.09 -12.60 1.79
CA MET A 223 -7.69 -11.55 2.71
C MET A 223 -6.79 -12.08 3.84
N CYS A 224 -5.68 -11.40 4.12
CA CYS A 224 -4.91 -11.63 5.33
C CYS A 224 -5.73 -11.30 6.58
N TYR A 225 -5.62 -12.14 7.60
CA TYR A 225 -6.23 -11.91 8.91
C TYR A 225 -7.72 -11.52 8.81
N PRO A 226 -8.59 -12.41 8.28
CA PRO A 226 -10.01 -12.14 8.17
C PRO A 226 -10.62 -11.89 9.57
N PRO A 227 -11.71 -11.09 9.67
CA PRO A 227 -12.37 -10.91 10.95
C PRO A 227 -12.87 -12.24 11.47
N VAL A 228 -12.58 -12.51 12.75
CA VAL A 228 -13.13 -13.69 13.41
C VAL A 228 -14.61 -13.47 13.63
N THR A 229 -15.46 -14.20 12.88
CA THR A 229 -16.89 -14.26 13.16
C THR A 229 -17.08 -14.96 14.50
N ARG A 230 -17.78 -14.33 15.45
CA ARG A 230 -18.20 -14.95 16.71
C ARG A 230 -19.30 -16.00 16.44
N GLN A 231 -18.99 -17.03 15.68
CA GLN A 231 -19.74 -18.27 15.78
C GLN A 231 -19.26 -18.97 17.05
N PRO A 232 -20.16 -19.53 17.88
CA PRO A 232 -19.72 -20.39 18.97
C PRO A 232 -18.90 -21.50 18.33
N VAL A 233 -17.61 -21.56 18.65
CA VAL A 233 -16.73 -22.65 18.27
C VAL A 233 -17.40 -23.90 18.81
N LYS A 234 -18.04 -24.70 17.95
CA LYS A 234 -18.41 -26.05 18.34
C LYS A 234 -17.10 -26.70 18.77
N SER A 235 -17.00 -27.05 20.04
CA SER A 235 -15.80 -27.50 20.75
C SER A 235 -15.14 -28.77 20.19
N ALA A 236 -15.63 -29.32 19.08
CA ALA A 236 -15.11 -30.49 18.40
C ALA A 236 -13.72 -30.28 17.74
N GLY A 237 -13.41 -29.09 17.23
CA GLY A 237 -12.13 -28.84 16.55
C GLY A 237 -10.94 -28.70 17.49
N VAL A 238 -11.13 -28.10 18.66
CA VAL A 238 -10.05 -27.91 19.66
C VAL A 238 -9.70 -29.24 20.33
N ALA A 239 -10.68 -30.12 20.52
CA ALA A 239 -10.44 -31.46 21.07
C ALA A 239 -9.70 -32.36 20.08
N ALA A 240 -9.92 -32.26 18.79
CA ALA A 240 -9.23 -33.00 17.76
C ALA A 240 -7.75 -32.58 17.64
N TRP A 241 -7.47 -31.28 17.70
CA TRP A 241 -6.10 -30.76 17.66
C TRP A 241 -5.27 -31.17 18.89
N ARG A 242 -5.85 -31.08 20.10
CA ARG A 242 -5.20 -31.55 21.34
C ARG A 242 -4.90 -33.03 21.34
N LYS A 243 -5.78 -33.86 20.75
CA LYS A 243 -5.54 -35.30 20.61
C LYS A 243 -4.41 -35.62 19.63
N SER A 244 -4.26 -34.88 18.54
CA SER A 244 -3.16 -35.07 17.59
C SER A 244 -1.80 -34.64 18.15
N GLU A 245 -1.77 -33.66 19.06
CA GLU A 245 -0.54 -33.18 19.68
C GLU A 245 -0.06 -34.11 20.84
N SER A 246 -1.00 -34.70 21.60
CA SER A 246 -0.65 -35.71 22.60
C SER A 246 -0.15 -37.03 21.96
N ALA A 247 -0.74 -37.47 20.83
CA ALA A 247 -0.30 -38.63 20.11
C ALA A 247 1.13 -38.46 19.52
N ARG A 248 1.51 -37.29 19.07
CA ARG A 248 2.86 -37.00 18.58
C ARG A 248 3.93 -36.92 19.66
N ARG A 249 3.55 -36.63 20.93
CA ARG A 249 4.49 -36.63 22.07
C ARG A 249 4.77 -38.03 22.59
N ASP A 250 3.80 -38.95 22.47
CA ASP A 250 3.99 -40.34 22.90
C ASP A 250 4.81 -41.17 21.91
N GLU A 251 4.88 -40.78 20.62
CA GLU A 251 5.75 -41.42 19.62
C GLU A 251 7.23 -40.98 19.66
N SER A 252 7.59 -39.99 20.48
CA SER A 252 8.96 -39.47 20.58
C SER A 252 9.73 -39.94 21.82
N VAL A 253 9.20 -40.90 22.56
CA VAL A 253 9.85 -41.47 23.74
C VAL A 253 9.89 -42.99 23.59
N ASP A 254 10.80 -43.50 22.77
CA ASP A 254 11.33 -44.85 22.91
C ASP A 254 12.84 -44.87 22.55
N PRO A 255 13.66 -45.59 23.27
CA PRO A 255 15.10 -45.36 23.48
C PRO A 255 16.01 -45.78 22.31
#